data_078ca4619a930d3864a6d26ac9d9056d
#
_entry.id   078ca4619a930d3864a6d26ac9d9056d
#
_cell.length_a   1.000
_cell.length_b   1.000
_cell.length_c   1.000
_cell.angle_alpha   90.00
_cell.angle_beta   90.00
_cell.angle_gamma   90.00
#
_symmetry.space_group_name_H-M   'P 1'
#
loop_
_entity.id
_entity.type
_entity.pdbx_description
1 polymer ?
#
loop_
_entity_poly.entity_id
_entity_poly.type
_entity_poly.pdbx_seq_one_letter_code
_entity_poly.pdbx_strand_id
1 'polypeptide(L)'
;FVGIDWSEDHHDACIVDRDGRVLAKGRVPEGVDGVGKLHEMVAAHAEDPSQVTVGIELDRGLLVGALVASGYAVHAINPLSVDRYRDRHRTSGAKSDPGDARVLADLVRTDRHLHREVAGDSELVEAVKVLARAHQSLIWSRQRQLNQLRNALREFYPAALEAFGTDLASTDALAVLGVAPTPAEGRSLTAARL
;
A
#
# COMPACT_ATOMS: atom_id res chain seq x y z
N PHE A 1 -7.89 -6.55 -1.43
CA PHE A 1 -7.00 -7.65 -1.82
C PHE A 1 -5.79 -7.08 -2.51
N VAL A 2 -4.62 -7.65 -2.24
CA VAL A 2 -3.33 -7.20 -2.78
C VAL A 2 -2.66 -8.37 -3.46
N GLY A 3 -2.15 -8.18 -4.67
CA GLY A 3 -1.26 -9.12 -5.33
C GLY A 3 0.13 -8.52 -5.44
N ILE A 4 1.15 -9.31 -5.17
CA ILE A 4 2.55 -8.89 -5.25
C ILE A 4 3.31 -9.86 -6.15
N ASP A 5 3.79 -9.33 -7.27
CA ASP A 5 4.75 -10.02 -8.13
C ASP A 5 6.16 -9.64 -7.69
N TRP A 6 6.87 -10.64 -7.15
CA TRP A 6 8.18 -10.47 -6.54
C TRP A 6 9.30 -10.49 -7.58
N SER A 7 10.29 -9.63 -7.38
CA SER A 7 11.55 -9.61 -8.12
C SER A 7 12.69 -9.23 -7.17
N GLU A 8 13.95 -9.44 -7.55
CA GLU A 8 15.12 -9.19 -6.69
C GLU A 8 15.29 -7.71 -6.29
N ASP A 9 15.05 -6.78 -7.22
CA ASP A 9 15.30 -5.36 -7.01
C ASP A 9 14.04 -4.55 -6.68
N HIS A 10 12.88 -5.06 -7.07
CA HIS A 10 11.60 -4.38 -6.91
C HIS A 10 10.44 -5.35 -6.99
N HIS A 11 9.28 -4.93 -6.54
CA HIS A 11 8.06 -5.73 -6.63
C HIS A 11 6.96 -4.92 -7.28
N ASP A 12 6.18 -5.55 -8.14
CA ASP A 12 4.96 -4.95 -8.68
C ASP A 12 3.77 -5.32 -7.78
N ALA A 13 3.03 -4.31 -7.33
CA ALA A 13 1.86 -4.47 -6.48
C ALA A 13 0.59 -4.02 -7.17
N CYS A 14 -0.50 -4.76 -6.97
CA CYS A 14 -1.83 -4.42 -7.45
C CYS A 14 -2.84 -4.58 -6.31
N ILE A 15 -3.62 -3.53 -6.04
CA ILE A 15 -4.69 -3.51 -5.04
C ILE A 15 -6.03 -3.53 -5.76
N VAL A 16 -6.90 -4.44 -5.36
CA VAL A 16 -8.26 -4.55 -5.90
C VAL A 16 -9.31 -4.56 -4.79
N ASP A 17 -10.50 -4.07 -5.09
CA ASP A 17 -11.65 -4.15 -4.20
C ASP A 17 -12.31 -5.54 -4.24
N ARG A 18 -13.43 -5.67 -3.53
CA ARG A 18 -14.21 -6.94 -3.48
C ARG A 18 -14.82 -7.32 -4.83
N ASP A 19 -15.09 -6.34 -5.68
CA ASP A 19 -15.64 -6.54 -7.03
C ASP A 19 -14.55 -6.81 -8.08
N GLY A 20 -13.27 -6.75 -7.68
CA GLY A 20 -12.13 -6.92 -8.55
C GLY A 20 -11.75 -5.66 -9.35
N ARG A 21 -12.26 -4.48 -8.97
CA ARG A 21 -11.83 -3.23 -9.58
C ARG A 21 -10.45 -2.84 -9.02
N VAL A 22 -9.57 -2.39 -9.90
CA VAL A 22 -8.24 -1.92 -9.50
C VAL A 22 -8.37 -0.59 -8.77
N LEU A 23 -7.91 -0.55 -7.52
CA LEU A 23 -7.83 0.64 -6.69
C LEU A 23 -6.48 1.35 -6.84
N ALA A 24 -5.39 0.57 -6.86
CA ALA A 24 -4.05 1.09 -7.05
C ALA A 24 -3.14 0.05 -7.72
N LYS A 25 -2.10 0.55 -8.40
CA LYS A 25 -0.96 -0.22 -8.89
C LYS A 25 0.32 0.57 -8.63
N GLY A 26 1.39 -0.12 -8.35
CA GLY A 26 2.68 0.54 -8.15
C GLY A 26 3.82 -0.44 -8.11
N ARG A 27 5.01 0.09 -8.37
CA ARG A 27 6.28 -0.60 -8.19
C ARG A 27 6.90 -0.11 -6.90
N VAL A 28 7.29 -1.04 -6.04
CA VAL A 28 7.95 -0.79 -4.77
C VAL A 28 9.35 -1.39 -4.79
N PRO A 29 10.37 -0.72 -4.25
CA PRO A 29 11.72 -1.28 -4.18
C PRO A 29 11.78 -2.45 -3.17
N GLU A 30 12.82 -3.26 -3.27
CA GLU A 30 13.14 -4.24 -2.23
C GLU A 30 13.52 -3.54 -0.92
N GLY A 31 13.26 -4.20 0.24
CA GLY A 31 13.66 -3.75 1.55
C GLY A 31 12.63 -2.90 2.30
N VAL A 32 13.08 -2.22 3.36
CA VAL A 32 12.21 -1.51 4.31
C VAL A 32 11.41 -0.39 3.65
N ASP A 33 12.04 0.36 2.74
CA ASP A 33 11.39 1.46 2.02
C ASP A 33 10.25 0.94 1.13
N GLY A 34 10.46 -0.22 0.50
CA GLY A 34 9.42 -0.85 -0.33
C GLY A 34 8.25 -1.36 0.50
N VAL A 35 8.51 -1.98 1.65
CA VAL A 35 7.47 -2.39 2.60
C VAL A 35 6.70 -1.17 3.08
N GLY A 36 7.39 -0.07 3.42
CA GLY A 36 6.76 1.19 3.82
C GLY A 36 5.84 1.75 2.75
N LYS A 37 6.32 1.81 1.49
CA LYS A 37 5.54 2.28 0.35
C LYS A 37 4.32 1.39 0.08
N LEU A 38 4.46 0.07 0.23
CA LEU A 38 3.33 -0.85 0.11
C LEU A 38 2.28 -0.59 1.20
N HIS A 39 2.71 -0.36 2.45
CA HIS A 39 1.80 0.00 3.54
C HIS A 39 1.04 1.30 3.24
N GLU A 40 1.71 2.33 2.72
CA GLU A 40 1.07 3.58 2.30
C GLU A 40 0.01 3.35 1.23
N MET A 41 0.34 2.57 0.20
CA MET A 41 -0.60 2.22 -0.86
C MET A 41 -1.83 1.49 -0.31
N VAL A 42 -1.65 0.54 0.60
CA VAL A 42 -2.75 -0.22 1.21
C VAL A 42 -3.58 0.66 2.15
N ALA A 43 -2.92 1.47 3.00
CA ALA A 43 -3.59 2.34 3.97
C ALA A 43 -4.46 3.43 3.31
N ALA A 44 -4.20 3.76 2.05
CA ALA A 44 -5.06 4.67 1.29
C ALA A 44 -6.45 4.06 0.98
N HIS A 45 -6.61 2.72 1.06
CA HIS A 45 -7.81 2.00 0.64
C HIS A 45 -8.40 1.06 1.70
N ALA A 46 -7.72 0.87 2.84
CA ALA A 46 -8.17 0.02 3.94
C ALA A 46 -7.90 0.71 5.29
N GLU A 47 -8.76 0.48 6.27
CA GLU A 47 -8.64 1.06 7.61
C GLU A 47 -7.92 0.12 8.59
N ASP A 48 -8.01 -1.18 8.35
CA ASP A 48 -7.48 -2.23 9.21
C ASP A 48 -6.67 -3.24 8.41
N PRO A 49 -5.37 -3.42 8.73
CA PRO A 49 -4.50 -4.40 8.06
C PRO A 49 -5.02 -5.84 8.12
N SER A 50 -5.69 -6.22 9.19
CA SER A 50 -6.24 -7.58 9.35
C SER A 50 -7.32 -7.94 8.32
N GLN A 51 -7.92 -6.93 7.68
CA GLN A 51 -8.91 -7.11 6.62
C GLN A 51 -8.27 -7.25 5.23
N VAL A 52 -6.95 -7.10 5.15
CA VAL A 52 -6.21 -7.13 3.88
C VAL A 52 -5.64 -8.51 3.65
N THR A 53 -6.01 -9.10 2.53
CA THR A 53 -5.48 -10.38 2.07
C THR A 53 -4.46 -10.14 0.96
N VAL A 54 -3.27 -10.73 1.11
CA VAL A 54 -2.14 -10.60 0.18
C VAL A 54 -1.88 -11.93 -0.52
N GLY A 55 -1.77 -11.92 -1.85
CA GLY A 55 -1.33 -13.04 -2.67
C GLY A 55 0.08 -12.79 -3.20
N ILE A 56 0.98 -13.76 -3.01
CA ILE A 56 2.38 -13.69 -3.46
C ILE A 56 2.85 -15.10 -3.86
N GLU A 57 3.76 -15.20 -4.84
CA GLU A 57 4.30 -16.51 -5.26
C GLU A 57 5.35 -17.09 -4.29
N LEU A 58 5.79 -16.31 -3.29
CA LEU A 58 6.74 -16.74 -2.27
C LEU A 58 6.03 -17.14 -0.97
N ASP A 59 6.60 -18.13 -0.27
CA ASP A 59 6.15 -18.56 1.06
C ASP A 59 7.11 -18.19 2.20
N ARG A 60 8.22 -17.49 1.88
CA ARG A 60 9.30 -17.13 2.82
C ARG A 60 10.07 -15.90 2.33
N GLY A 61 10.95 -15.39 3.19
CA GLY A 61 11.80 -14.24 2.90
C GLY A 61 11.39 -13.00 3.70
N LEU A 62 12.21 -11.95 3.62
CA LEU A 62 12.05 -10.74 4.43
C LEU A 62 10.73 -10.03 4.14
N LEU A 63 10.35 -9.90 2.85
CA LEU A 63 9.09 -9.28 2.46
C LEU A 63 7.89 -10.04 3.04
N VAL A 64 7.84 -11.37 2.84
CA VAL A 64 6.75 -12.21 3.35
C VAL A 64 6.67 -12.12 4.88
N GLY A 65 7.83 -12.21 5.56
CA GLY A 65 7.92 -12.07 7.03
C GLY A 65 7.42 -10.70 7.51
N ALA A 66 7.79 -9.63 6.83
CA ALA A 66 7.33 -8.28 7.16
C ALA A 66 5.81 -8.12 6.97
N LEU A 67 5.24 -8.66 5.89
CA LEU A 67 3.80 -8.61 5.65
C LEU A 67 3.00 -9.38 6.70
N VAL A 68 3.42 -10.62 7.02
CA VAL A 68 2.79 -11.43 8.08
C VAL A 68 2.90 -10.72 9.44
N ALA A 69 4.09 -10.21 9.77
CA ALA A 69 4.35 -9.47 11.00
C ALA A 69 3.49 -8.20 11.12
N SER A 70 3.18 -7.57 10.00
CA SER A 70 2.32 -6.39 9.91
C SER A 70 0.82 -6.68 10.04
N GLY A 71 0.44 -7.97 10.16
CA GLY A 71 -0.94 -8.40 10.40
C GLY A 71 -1.77 -8.63 9.14
N TYR A 72 -1.15 -8.64 7.96
CA TYR A 72 -1.83 -9.04 6.73
C TYR A 72 -2.04 -10.56 6.68
N ALA A 73 -3.16 -11.00 6.11
CA ALA A 73 -3.39 -12.41 5.76
C ALA A 73 -2.65 -12.72 4.44
N VAL A 74 -1.45 -13.30 4.54
CA VAL A 74 -0.60 -13.59 3.39
C VAL A 74 -0.83 -15.01 2.91
N HIS A 75 -1.12 -15.18 1.62
CA HIS A 75 -1.30 -16.49 0.98
C HIS A 75 -0.21 -16.73 -0.06
N ALA A 76 0.49 -17.86 0.11
CA ALA A 76 1.45 -18.34 -0.88
C ALA A 76 0.71 -18.99 -2.06
N ILE A 77 0.92 -18.47 -3.25
CA ILE A 77 0.26 -18.93 -4.48
C ILE A 77 1.26 -19.73 -5.30
N ASN A 78 0.87 -20.96 -5.67
CA ASN A 78 1.70 -21.78 -6.54
C ASN A 78 1.73 -21.16 -7.95
N PRO A 79 2.92 -21.00 -8.57
CA PRO A 79 3.06 -20.48 -9.93
C PRO A 79 2.20 -21.21 -10.98
N LEU A 80 2.03 -22.54 -10.85
CA LEU A 80 1.12 -23.30 -11.72
C LEU A 80 -0.34 -22.88 -11.62
N SER A 81 -0.76 -22.39 -10.44
CA SER A 81 -2.11 -21.85 -10.26
C SER A 81 -2.28 -20.50 -10.96
N VAL A 82 -1.23 -19.68 -10.95
CA VAL A 82 -1.18 -18.41 -11.69
C VAL A 82 -1.30 -18.65 -13.20
N ASP A 83 -0.52 -19.58 -13.74
CA ASP A 83 -0.56 -19.94 -15.17
C ASP A 83 -1.95 -20.46 -15.57
N ARG A 84 -2.53 -21.38 -14.81
CA ARG A 84 -3.88 -21.90 -15.05
C ARG A 84 -4.97 -20.83 -14.96
N TYR A 85 -4.81 -19.86 -14.07
CA TYR A 85 -5.73 -18.73 -13.96
C TYR A 85 -5.63 -17.82 -15.18
N ARG A 86 -4.41 -17.53 -15.65
CA ARG A 86 -4.17 -16.78 -16.89
C ARG A 86 -4.81 -17.43 -18.10
N ASP A 87 -4.62 -18.74 -18.27
CA ASP A 87 -5.18 -19.49 -19.39
C ASP A 87 -6.71 -19.43 -19.45
N ARG A 88 -7.36 -19.38 -18.28
CA ARG A 88 -8.84 -19.29 -18.20
C ARG A 88 -9.38 -17.88 -18.47
N HIS A 89 -8.59 -16.83 -18.18
CA HIS A 89 -9.09 -15.46 -18.17
C HIS A 89 -8.44 -14.52 -19.22
N ARG A 90 -7.49 -15.01 -20.00
CA ARG A 90 -6.84 -14.25 -21.08
C ARG A 90 -6.98 -14.93 -22.43
N THR A 91 -7.43 -14.16 -23.41
CA THR A 91 -7.49 -14.56 -24.83
C THR A 91 -6.18 -14.36 -25.57
N SER A 92 -5.18 -13.69 -25.00
CA SER A 92 -3.85 -13.46 -25.61
C SER A 92 -2.75 -13.82 -24.61
N GLY A 93 -1.82 -14.70 -25.02
CA GLY A 93 -0.70 -15.19 -24.22
C GLY A 93 0.45 -14.19 -24.00
N ALA A 94 0.21 -12.89 -24.10
CA ALA A 94 1.24 -11.87 -23.87
C ALA A 94 1.52 -11.74 -22.37
N LYS A 95 2.73 -12.08 -21.95
CA LYS A 95 3.26 -11.87 -20.60
C LYS A 95 3.51 -10.36 -20.41
N SER A 96 2.91 -9.76 -19.39
CA SER A 96 3.24 -8.40 -18.98
C SER A 96 3.32 -8.35 -17.46
N ASP A 97 4.47 -7.94 -16.91
CA ASP A 97 4.76 -7.89 -15.47
C ASP A 97 3.68 -7.18 -14.63
N PRO A 98 3.07 -6.05 -15.05
CA PRO A 98 1.96 -5.45 -14.31
C PRO A 98 0.67 -6.29 -14.31
N GLY A 99 0.62 -7.33 -15.14
CA GLY A 99 -0.50 -8.27 -15.19
C GLY A 99 -0.42 -9.36 -14.13
N ASP A 100 0.78 -9.68 -13.67
CA ASP A 100 1.01 -10.80 -12.76
C ASP A 100 0.59 -10.45 -11.33
N ALA A 101 0.94 -9.28 -10.83
CA ALA A 101 0.42 -8.77 -9.57
C ALA A 101 -1.12 -8.69 -9.55
N ARG A 102 -1.75 -8.34 -10.67
CA ARG A 102 -3.22 -8.32 -10.79
C ARG A 102 -3.81 -9.72 -10.69
N VAL A 103 -3.21 -10.71 -11.34
CA VAL A 103 -3.65 -12.11 -11.27
C VAL A 103 -3.54 -12.64 -9.84
N LEU A 104 -2.46 -12.33 -9.14
CA LEU A 104 -2.26 -12.70 -7.74
C LEU A 104 -3.33 -12.08 -6.81
N ALA A 105 -3.68 -10.81 -7.04
CA ALA A 105 -4.74 -10.14 -6.30
C ALA A 105 -6.13 -10.80 -6.55
N ASP A 106 -6.43 -11.13 -7.80
CA ASP A 106 -7.69 -11.78 -8.16
C ASP A 106 -7.77 -13.22 -7.60
N LEU A 107 -6.67 -13.98 -7.62
CA LEU A 107 -6.61 -15.32 -7.04
C LEU A 107 -6.93 -15.33 -5.54
N VAL A 108 -6.34 -14.42 -4.75
CA VAL A 108 -6.68 -14.37 -3.32
C VAL A 108 -8.05 -13.76 -3.06
N ARG A 109 -8.59 -13.00 -3.98
CA ARG A 109 -9.96 -12.50 -3.90
C ARG A 109 -11.00 -13.60 -4.10
N THR A 110 -10.80 -14.50 -5.09
CA THR A 110 -11.79 -15.51 -5.50
C THR A 110 -11.52 -16.88 -4.89
N ASP A 111 -10.25 -17.28 -4.82
CA ASP A 111 -9.83 -18.66 -4.57
C ASP A 111 -8.91 -18.82 -3.36
N ARG A 112 -8.85 -17.82 -2.43
CA ARG A 112 -7.93 -17.84 -1.26
C ARG A 112 -8.02 -19.14 -0.45
N HIS A 113 -9.19 -19.77 -0.40
CA HIS A 113 -9.43 -21.03 0.32
C HIS A 113 -8.68 -22.22 -0.27
N LEU A 114 -8.16 -22.11 -1.50
CA LEU A 114 -7.34 -23.11 -2.18
C LEU A 114 -5.84 -22.86 -1.98
N HIS A 115 -5.45 -21.75 -1.37
CA HIS A 115 -4.07 -21.36 -1.19
C HIS A 115 -3.67 -21.43 0.28
N ARG A 116 -2.41 -21.82 0.52
CA ARG A 116 -1.90 -21.94 1.88
C ARG A 116 -1.62 -20.54 2.47
N GLU A 117 -2.21 -20.26 3.61
CA GLU A 117 -1.86 -19.09 4.39
C GLU A 117 -0.47 -19.29 5.01
N VAL A 118 0.38 -18.26 4.93
CA VAL A 118 1.74 -18.28 5.49
C VAL A 118 1.65 -17.96 6.98
N ALA A 119 1.95 -18.93 7.81
CA ALA A 119 2.07 -18.75 9.26
C ALA A 119 3.48 -18.28 9.63
N GLY A 120 3.61 -17.34 10.56
CA GLY A 120 4.91 -16.91 11.06
C GLY A 120 5.34 -17.75 12.29
N ASP A 121 6.45 -18.46 12.19
CA ASP A 121 6.84 -19.46 13.21
C ASP A 121 8.33 -19.45 13.62
N SER A 122 8.95 -18.31 13.94
CA SER A 122 10.26 -18.34 14.62
C SER A 122 10.49 -17.15 15.55
N GLU A 123 11.35 -17.33 16.60
CA GLU A 123 11.71 -16.28 17.57
C GLU A 123 12.32 -15.03 16.91
N LEU A 124 13.06 -15.19 15.82
CA LEU A 124 13.59 -14.08 15.02
C LEU A 124 12.46 -13.29 14.36
N VAL A 125 11.40 -13.97 13.96
CA VAL A 125 10.19 -13.33 13.40
C VAL A 125 9.47 -12.51 14.47
N GLU A 126 9.49 -12.87 15.74
CA GLU A 126 8.85 -12.09 16.82
C GLU A 126 9.51 -10.71 17.00
N ALA A 127 10.83 -10.61 16.93
CA ALA A 127 11.53 -9.33 17.02
C ALA A 127 11.22 -8.45 15.77
N VAL A 128 11.19 -9.04 14.58
CA VAL A 128 10.80 -8.37 13.34
C VAL A 128 9.32 -7.93 13.40
N LYS A 129 8.43 -8.75 13.98
CA LYS A 129 7.02 -8.42 14.18
C LYS A 129 6.81 -7.13 14.96
N VAL A 130 7.57 -6.91 16.04
CA VAL A 130 7.44 -5.70 16.88
C VAL A 130 7.80 -4.46 16.07
N LEU A 131 8.93 -4.48 15.36
CA LEU A 131 9.37 -3.36 14.54
C LEU A 131 8.46 -3.11 13.33
N ALA A 132 8.04 -4.18 12.65
CA ALA A 132 7.14 -4.10 11.51
C ALA A 132 5.77 -3.53 11.91
N ARG A 133 5.21 -3.96 13.04
CA ARG A 133 3.95 -3.42 13.58
C ARG A 133 4.08 -1.95 13.97
N ALA A 134 5.19 -1.56 14.61
CA ALA A 134 5.42 -0.16 14.97
C ALA A 134 5.53 0.73 13.72
N HIS A 135 6.30 0.31 12.73
CA HIS A 135 6.46 0.99 11.45
C HIS A 135 5.13 1.15 10.71
N GLN A 136 4.40 0.04 10.55
CA GLN A 136 3.07 0.04 9.96
C GLN A 136 2.13 1.00 10.68
N SER A 137 2.07 0.93 12.03
CA SER A 137 1.20 1.79 12.84
C SER A 137 1.46 3.28 12.61
N LEU A 138 2.73 3.68 12.46
CA LEU A 138 3.12 5.06 12.15
C LEU A 138 2.66 5.48 10.76
N ILE A 139 2.83 4.64 9.74
CA ILE A 139 2.38 4.92 8.36
C ILE A 139 0.86 5.07 8.32
N TRP A 140 0.12 4.15 8.93
CA TRP A 140 -1.35 4.23 9.00
C TRP A 140 -1.84 5.45 9.78
N SER A 141 -1.14 5.80 10.88
CA SER A 141 -1.44 7.03 11.63
C SER A 141 -1.22 8.28 10.79
N ARG A 142 -0.09 8.36 10.08
CA ARG A 142 0.20 9.46 9.15
C ARG A 142 -0.89 9.59 8.08
N GLN A 143 -1.29 8.47 7.46
CA GLN A 143 -2.32 8.50 6.43
C GLN A 143 -3.67 8.98 6.97
N ARG A 144 -4.08 8.53 8.16
CA ARG A 144 -5.30 9.03 8.81
C ARG A 144 -5.24 10.54 9.06
N GLN A 145 -4.11 11.04 9.58
CA GLN A 145 -3.91 12.48 9.83
C GLN A 145 -3.97 13.28 8.53
N LEU A 146 -3.35 12.79 7.46
CA LEU A 146 -3.43 13.44 6.14
C LEU A 146 -4.85 13.49 5.59
N ASN A 147 -5.62 12.43 5.76
CA ASN A 147 -7.01 12.40 5.34
C ASN A 147 -7.86 13.39 6.16
N GLN A 148 -7.62 13.49 7.47
CA GLN A 148 -8.27 14.47 8.34
C GLN A 148 -7.90 15.90 7.94
N LEU A 149 -6.61 16.17 7.71
CA LEU A 149 -6.13 17.48 7.25
C LEU A 149 -6.76 17.83 5.90
N ARG A 150 -6.78 16.89 4.95
CA ARG A 150 -7.41 17.12 3.63
C ARG A 150 -8.88 17.45 3.75
N ASN A 151 -9.62 16.78 4.63
CA ASN A 151 -11.03 17.05 4.84
C ASN A 151 -11.22 18.44 5.48
N ALA A 152 -10.45 18.77 6.51
CA ALA A 152 -10.49 20.09 7.14
C ALA A 152 -10.17 21.22 6.14
N LEU A 153 -9.14 21.06 5.33
CA LEU A 153 -8.78 22.05 4.29
C LEU A 153 -9.86 22.16 3.21
N ARG A 154 -10.53 21.08 2.87
CA ARG A 154 -11.64 21.11 1.90
C ARG A 154 -12.79 21.97 2.40
N GLU A 155 -13.10 21.93 3.68
CA GLU A 155 -14.18 22.71 4.29
C GLU A 155 -13.77 24.17 4.55
N PHE A 156 -12.57 24.38 5.05
CA PHE A 156 -12.16 25.67 5.58
C PHE A 156 -11.18 26.44 4.71
N TYR A 157 -10.26 25.72 3.99
CA TYR A 157 -9.20 26.36 3.23
C TYR A 157 -8.93 25.65 1.88
N PRO A 158 -9.90 25.63 0.93
CA PRO A 158 -9.77 24.92 -0.34
C PRO A 158 -8.57 25.34 -1.19
N ALA A 159 -8.19 26.65 -1.16
CA ALA A 159 -7.05 27.16 -1.91
C ALA A 159 -5.71 26.48 -1.52
N ALA A 160 -5.57 26.02 -0.27
CA ALA A 160 -4.42 25.26 0.15
C ALA A 160 -4.37 23.86 -0.50
N LEU A 161 -5.53 23.23 -0.73
CA LEU A 161 -5.60 21.97 -1.48
C LEU A 161 -5.26 22.16 -2.97
N GLU A 162 -5.65 23.28 -3.56
CA GLU A 162 -5.28 23.62 -4.94
C GLU A 162 -3.77 23.84 -5.06
N ALA A 163 -3.16 24.53 -4.06
CA ALA A 163 -1.72 24.83 -4.06
C ALA A 163 -0.85 23.58 -3.87
N PHE A 164 -1.22 22.69 -2.94
CA PHE A 164 -0.40 21.52 -2.58
C PHE A 164 -0.87 20.20 -3.18
N GLY A 165 -2.10 20.12 -3.65
CA GLY A 165 -2.64 18.96 -4.38
C GLY A 165 -2.48 17.64 -3.63
N THR A 166 -1.72 16.72 -4.23
CA THR A 166 -1.42 15.41 -3.64
C THR A 166 -0.27 15.42 -2.64
N ASP A 167 0.52 16.51 -2.59
CA ASP A 167 1.75 16.60 -1.80
C ASP A 167 1.58 17.33 -0.46
N LEU A 168 0.44 17.13 0.18
CA LEU A 168 0.08 17.73 1.47
C LEU A 168 0.99 17.29 2.63
N ALA A 169 1.71 16.18 2.46
CA ALA A 169 2.65 15.65 3.44
C ALA A 169 4.07 16.20 3.30
N SER A 170 4.35 17.00 2.27
CA SER A 170 5.68 17.58 2.07
C SER A 170 6.06 18.55 3.21
N THR A 171 7.34 18.64 3.46
CA THR A 171 7.88 19.59 4.46
C THR A 171 7.45 21.01 4.14
N ASP A 172 7.43 21.37 2.86
CA ASP A 172 7.06 22.70 2.39
C ASP A 172 5.60 23.00 2.63
N ALA A 173 4.69 22.06 2.28
CA ALA A 173 3.27 22.22 2.53
C ALA A 173 2.95 22.39 4.02
N LEU A 174 3.58 21.58 4.87
CA LEU A 174 3.40 21.65 6.32
C LEU A 174 3.99 22.93 6.90
N ALA A 175 5.15 23.39 6.41
CA ALA A 175 5.76 24.65 6.82
C ALA A 175 4.86 25.85 6.46
N VAL A 176 4.35 25.90 5.23
CA VAL A 176 3.46 26.97 4.78
C VAL A 176 2.15 26.98 5.57
N LEU A 177 1.53 25.82 5.77
CA LEU A 177 0.31 25.71 6.59
C LEU A 177 0.55 26.04 8.06
N GLY A 178 1.75 25.79 8.59
CA GLY A 178 2.14 26.19 9.94
C GLY A 178 2.27 27.70 10.11
N VAL A 179 2.72 28.41 9.07
CA VAL A 179 2.85 29.88 9.07
C VAL A 179 1.54 30.59 8.73
N ALA A 180 0.70 29.97 7.89
CA ALA A 180 -0.55 30.54 7.41
C ALA A 180 -1.69 29.48 7.46
N PRO A 181 -2.16 29.11 8.66
CA PRO A 181 -3.18 28.09 8.84
C PRO A 181 -4.57 28.52 8.40
N THR A 182 -4.80 29.78 8.09
CA THR A 182 -6.11 30.31 7.66
C THR A 182 -6.06 30.91 6.26
N PRO A 183 -7.22 30.98 5.55
CA PRO A 183 -7.31 31.63 4.25
C PRO A 183 -6.89 33.13 4.28
N ALA A 184 -7.12 33.81 5.41
CA ALA A 184 -6.75 35.20 5.57
C ALA A 184 -5.23 35.36 5.64
N GLU A 185 -4.56 34.53 6.43
CA GLU A 185 -3.10 34.51 6.52
C GLU A 185 -2.45 34.08 5.22
N GLY A 186 -3.02 33.08 4.52
CA GLY A 186 -2.55 32.66 3.21
C GLY A 186 -2.56 33.76 2.16
N ARG A 187 -3.60 34.61 2.16
CA ARG A 187 -3.64 35.79 1.28
C ARG A 187 -2.58 36.83 1.58
N SER A 188 -2.07 36.87 2.78
CA SER A 188 -1.03 37.83 3.24
C SER A 188 0.39 37.27 3.13
N LEU A 189 0.58 36.03 2.69
CA LEU A 189 1.90 35.44 2.50
C LEU A 189 2.65 36.17 1.38
N THR A 190 3.92 36.47 1.67
CA THR A 190 4.87 36.97 0.68
C THR A 190 6.08 36.05 0.63
N ALA A 191 6.80 36.07 -0.51
CA ALA A 191 8.02 35.27 -0.68
C ALA A 191 9.11 35.54 0.40
N ALA A 192 9.05 36.65 1.07
CA ALA A 192 9.98 37.00 2.17
C ALA A 192 9.59 36.35 3.53
N ARG A 193 8.40 35.76 3.64
CA ARG A 193 7.89 35.08 4.85
C ARG A 193 7.90 33.56 4.73
N LEU A 194 8.25 33.01 3.58
CA LEU A 194 8.49 31.61 3.28
C LEU A 194 9.99 31.27 3.33
#